data_522ecb3414c35580455682406c6c1deb
#
_entry.id   522ecb3414c35580455682406c6c1deb
#
_cell.length_a   1.000
_cell.length_b   1.000
_cell.length_c   1.000
_cell.angle_alpha   90.00
_cell.angle_beta   90.00
_cell.angle_gamma   90.00
#
_symmetry.space_group_name_H-M   'P 1'
#
loop_
_entity.id
_entity.type
_entity.pdbx_description
1 polymer ?
#
loop_
_entity_poly.entity_id
_entity_poly.type
_entity_poly.pdbx_seq_one_letter_code
_entity_poly.pdbx_strand_id
1 'polypeptide(L)'
;MRRALNLIFLIVGVTLSGCGGSDGSSPPDRPPMNELRSTKLRATAPVVSSEDAATFATDNLAFSLDMYQALRSSQSGNFLFSQASISTALAMLYAGAATSTATQMADALHFSLPATRLHAAFNALDLALTTPPPKTNAAAFRLEVANSIWIQKGFSVLPVYLDTLAENYGAGLFEEDFAASPEPARDAINGWVADQTEDQIPTLFPPGTIDTSTRLVLANAVFFHGDWKIQFPKNSPNAIFHALSGDVFVPTMHGDHNAALWSGAGWNAAALDYVGDTASMIIVVPDAGTFAGFETSLTVESLSAILAGARPSGTSNVIMPRFSFATDVSLNDTLSALGMPEAFGDGADFSGINGARNLHVQSVIHKAIIAVDEKGTTASAATGVGVGLVSAPATLIVDRPFLFFIRHNATGAILFQGRVVDPSK
;
A
#
# COMPACT_ATOMS: atom_id res chain seq x y z
N MET A 1 -27.09 -59.00 -17.90
CA MET A 1 -28.06 -58.64 -18.95
C MET A 1 -28.85 -57.42 -18.52
N ARG A 2 -28.59 -56.27 -19.10
CA ARG A 2 -29.53 -55.19 -19.46
C ARG A 2 -28.74 -54.05 -20.12
N ARG A 3 -29.26 -53.67 -21.26
CA ARG A 3 -28.62 -52.92 -22.33
C ARG A 3 -28.54 -51.41 -22.01
N ALA A 4 -27.43 -50.79 -22.47
CA ALA A 4 -27.27 -49.34 -22.63
C ALA A 4 -28.28 -48.77 -23.67
N LEU A 5 -28.78 -47.59 -23.40
CA LEU A 5 -29.53 -46.80 -24.38
C LEU A 5 -28.84 -45.44 -24.53
N ASN A 6 -28.13 -45.25 -25.65
CA ASN A 6 -27.57 -43.97 -26.10
C ASN A 6 -28.71 -43.09 -26.62
N LEU A 7 -28.85 -41.90 -26.08
CA LEU A 7 -29.72 -40.86 -26.65
C LEU A 7 -28.84 -39.74 -27.24
N ILE A 8 -28.84 -39.69 -28.56
CA ILE A 8 -28.21 -38.62 -29.35
C ILE A 8 -29.20 -37.45 -29.43
N PHE A 9 -28.82 -36.30 -28.87
CA PHE A 9 -29.52 -35.03 -29.09
C PHE A 9 -28.87 -34.26 -30.26
N LEU A 10 -29.64 -34.13 -31.32
CA LEU A 10 -29.34 -33.29 -32.48
C LEU A 10 -29.73 -31.84 -32.13
N ILE A 11 -28.75 -30.93 -32.01
CA ILE A 11 -29.02 -29.49 -31.85
C ILE A 11 -29.00 -28.85 -33.23
N VAL A 12 -30.16 -28.40 -33.65
CA VAL A 12 -30.35 -27.56 -34.85
C VAL A 12 -29.92 -26.13 -34.54
N GLY A 13 -28.89 -25.64 -35.21
CA GLY A 13 -28.45 -24.26 -35.12
C GLY A 13 -29.42 -23.30 -35.79
N VAL A 14 -29.89 -22.32 -35.04
CA VAL A 14 -30.54 -21.12 -35.57
C VAL A 14 -29.54 -19.98 -35.50
N THR A 15 -29.06 -19.53 -36.64
CA THR A 15 -28.24 -18.31 -36.78
C THR A 15 -29.17 -17.09 -36.75
N LEU A 16 -29.09 -16.32 -35.68
CA LEU A 16 -29.62 -14.96 -35.62
C LEU A 16 -28.46 -13.98 -35.83
N SER A 17 -28.44 -13.39 -37.03
CA SER A 17 -27.60 -12.23 -37.32
C SER A 17 -28.20 -11.01 -36.63
N GLY A 18 -27.53 -10.52 -35.59
CA GLY A 18 -27.83 -9.25 -34.93
C GLY A 18 -26.58 -8.37 -34.96
N CYS A 19 -26.57 -7.37 -35.84
CA CYS A 19 -25.62 -6.27 -35.81
C CYS A 19 -25.84 -5.45 -34.53
N GLY A 20 -24.81 -5.35 -33.68
CA GLY A 20 -24.75 -4.42 -32.59
C GLY A 20 -23.26 -4.28 -32.20
N GLY A 21 -22.62 -3.27 -32.80
CA GLY A 21 -21.23 -2.95 -32.46
C GLY A 21 -21.16 -2.47 -31.03
N SER A 22 -20.42 -3.19 -30.18
CA SER A 22 -19.79 -2.68 -29.00
C SER A 22 -18.29 -2.82 -29.26
N ASP A 23 -17.63 -1.70 -29.50
CA ASP A 23 -16.17 -1.60 -29.52
C ASP A 23 -15.63 -1.92 -28.12
N GLY A 24 -15.60 -3.19 -27.78
CA GLY A 24 -14.79 -3.73 -26.71
C GLY A 24 -13.38 -3.90 -27.26
N SER A 25 -12.57 -2.85 -27.21
CA SER A 25 -11.13 -2.99 -27.41
C SER A 25 -10.60 -3.88 -26.29
N SER A 26 -10.28 -5.14 -26.62
CA SER A 26 -9.44 -5.97 -25.76
C SER A 26 -8.16 -5.18 -25.44
N PRO A 27 -7.65 -5.23 -24.20
CA PRO A 27 -6.36 -4.62 -23.91
C PRO A 27 -5.34 -5.15 -24.92
N PRO A 28 -4.40 -4.30 -25.39
CA PRO A 28 -3.42 -4.73 -26.38
C PRO A 28 -2.67 -5.95 -25.84
N ASP A 29 -2.54 -7.00 -26.67
CA ASP A 29 -1.73 -8.19 -26.37
C ASP A 29 -0.31 -7.72 -26.03
N ARG A 30 0.00 -7.61 -24.75
CA ARG A 30 1.35 -7.29 -24.29
C ARG A 30 2.25 -8.51 -24.48
N PRO A 31 3.49 -8.33 -24.94
CA PRO A 31 4.42 -9.43 -25.00
C PRO A 31 4.61 -10.03 -23.60
N PRO A 32 4.75 -11.36 -23.48
CA PRO A 32 4.98 -11.99 -22.20
C PRO A 32 6.27 -11.44 -21.58
N MET A 33 6.19 -10.98 -20.34
CA MET A 33 7.34 -10.50 -19.59
C MET A 33 8.26 -11.65 -19.22
N ASN A 34 9.57 -11.42 -19.26
CA ASN A 34 10.55 -12.42 -18.87
C ASN A 34 10.76 -12.35 -17.34
N GLU A 35 10.06 -13.21 -16.61
CA GLU A 35 10.24 -13.36 -15.17
C GLU A 35 11.24 -14.47 -14.87
N LEU A 36 12.34 -14.12 -14.20
CA LEU A 36 13.29 -15.07 -13.64
C LEU A 36 12.76 -15.53 -12.28
N ARG A 37 12.44 -16.81 -12.16
CA ARG A 37 11.83 -17.36 -10.96
C ARG A 37 12.51 -18.68 -10.54
N SER A 38 12.62 -18.89 -9.23
CA SER A 38 13.00 -20.20 -8.68
C SER A 38 11.89 -21.22 -8.88
N THR A 39 12.26 -22.49 -8.92
CA THR A 39 11.32 -23.62 -8.87
C THR A 39 10.80 -23.92 -7.45
N LYS A 40 11.36 -23.25 -6.43
CA LYS A 40 10.89 -23.41 -5.06
C LYS A 40 9.50 -22.78 -4.89
N LEU A 41 8.70 -23.43 -4.06
CA LEU A 41 7.38 -22.94 -3.69
C LEU A 41 7.47 -21.95 -2.54
N ARG A 42 6.54 -21.03 -2.47
CA ARG A 42 6.37 -20.13 -1.34
C ARG A 42 6.10 -20.90 -0.06
N ALA A 43 6.76 -20.53 1.02
CA ALA A 43 6.48 -21.06 2.36
C ALA A 43 5.11 -20.53 2.83
N THR A 44 4.13 -21.44 2.92
CA THR A 44 2.74 -21.10 3.30
C THR A 44 2.49 -21.07 4.81
N ALA A 45 3.49 -21.48 5.60
CA ALA A 45 3.45 -21.44 7.07
C ALA A 45 4.82 -21.02 7.61
N PRO A 46 5.21 -19.75 7.42
CA PRO A 46 6.48 -19.24 7.94
C PRO A 46 6.49 -19.30 9.47
N VAL A 47 7.63 -19.71 10.05
CA VAL A 47 7.79 -19.76 11.50
C VAL A 47 8.33 -18.41 11.97
N VAL A 48 7.49 -17.67 12.71
CA VAL A 48 7.86 -16.39 13.33
C VAL A 48 7.54 -16.50 14.82
N SER A 49 8.54 -16.28 15.67
CA SER A 49 8.34 -16.25 17.11
C SER A 49 7.54 -15.00 17.52
N SER A 50 6.89 -15.02 18.69
CA SER A 50 6.22 -13.83 19.21
C SER A 50 7.18 -12.67 19.46
N GLU A 51 8.43 -12.97 19.81
CA GLU A 51 9.50 -11.96 19.97
C GLU A 51 9.87 -11.33 18.62
N ASP A 52 10.08 -12.17 17.58
CA ASP A 52 10.38 -11.66 16.23
C ASP A 52 9.21 -10.84 15.67
N ALA A 53 7.99 -11.27 15.91
CA ALA A 53 6.80 -10.53 15.48
C ALA A 53 6.70 -9.15 16.17
N ALA A 54 7.01 -9.08 17.47
CA ALA A 54 7.01 -7.81 18.21
C ALA A 54 8.15 -6.89 17.75
N THR A 55 9.36 -7.43 17.57
CA THR A 55 10.51 -6.69 17.02
C THR A 55 10.18 -6.16 15.63
N PHE A 56 9.71 -7.00 14.73
CA PHE A 56 9.33 -6.63 13.37
C PHE A 56 8.25 -5.52 13.33
N ALA A 57 7.25 -5.59 14.22
CA ALA A 57 6.23 -4.55 14.32
C ALA A 57 6.81 -3.21 14.79
N THR A 58 7.72 -3.22 15.76
CA THR A 58 8.41 -2.02 16.27
C THR A 58 9.31 -1.42 15.20
N ASP A 59 10.10 -2.22 14.53
CA ASP A 59 10.99 -1.82 13.44
C ASP A 59 10.21 -1.16 12.30
N ASN A 60 9.11 -1.80 11.86
CA ASN A 60 8.25 -1.23 10.83
C ASN A 60 7.59 0.09 11.25
N LEU A 61 7.24 0.25 12.53
CA LEU A 61 6.69 1.50 13.04
C LEU A 61 7.75 2.60 13.06
N ALA A 62 8.99 2.28 13.44
CA ALA A 62 10.12 3.20 13.41
C ALA A 62 10.40 3.69 11.98
N PHE A 63 10.52 2.76 11.04
CA PHE A 63 10.68 3.11 9.62
C PHE A 63 9.50 3.94 9.07
N SER A 64 8.27 3.61 9.47
CA SER A 64 7.08 4.38 9.08
C SER A 64 7.17 5.83 9.55
N LEU A 65 7.62 6.06 10.78
CA LEU A 65 7.79 7.40 11.34
C LEU A 65 8.91 8.17 10.64
N ASP A 66 10.07 7.55 10.41
CA ASP A 66 11.19 8.19 9.71
C ASP A 66 10.83 8.57 8.28
N MET A 67 10.16 7.69 7.55
CA MET A 67 9.60 7.98 6.22
C MET A 67 8.60 9.14 6.27
N TYR A 68 7.70 9.17 7.26
CA TYR A 68 6.75 10.26 7.43
C TYR A 68 7.47 11.60 7.65
N GLN A 69 8.47 11.62 8.55
CA GLN A 69 9.24 12.83 8.85
C GLN A 69 10.04 13.32 7.64
N ALA A 70 10.60 12.40 6.86
CA ALA A 70 11.32 12.74 5.63
C ALA A 70 10.37 13.30 4.55
N LEU A 71 9.25 12.63 4.29
CA LEU A 71 8.28 13.05 3.29
C LEU A 71 7.63 14.39 3.64
N ARG A 72 7.25 14.64 4.90
CA ARG A 72 6.65 15.91 5.29
C ARG A 72 7.59 17.11 5.09
N SER A 73 8.91 16.89 5.08
CA SER A 73 9.88 17.95 4.84
C SER A 73 9.95 18.36 3.36
N SER A 74 9.64 17.45 2.44
CA SER A 74 9.63 17.67 1.01
C SER A 74 8.23 17.92 0.43
N GLN A 75 7.18 17.39 1.07
CA GLN A 75 5.78 17.51 0.66
C GLN A 75 5.05 18.49 1.58
N SER A 76 4.70 19.69 1.09
CA SER A 76 4.01 20.70 1.91
C SER A 76 2.48 20.47 2.02
N GLY A 77 1.89 19.74 1.06
CA GLY A 77 0.45 19.45 0.95
C GLY A 77 0.02 18.15 1.63
N ASN A 78 -1.12 17.63 1.16
CA ASN A 78 -1.54 16.27 1.47
C ASN A 78 -0.53 15.28 0.92
N PHE A 79 -0.30 14.20 1.63
CA PHE A 79 0.41 13.05 1.11
C PHE A 79 0.01 11.77 1.84
N LEU A 80 0.22 10.64 1.18
CA LEU A 80 0.14 9.32 1.76
C LEU A 80 1.25 8.43 1.21
N PHE A 81 1.56 7.38 1.94
CA PHE A 81 2.43 6.31 1.48
C PHE A 81 2.06 4.99 2.13
N SER A 82 2.47 3.88 1.51
CA SER A 82 2.31 2.55 2.07
C SER A 82 3.65 2.07 2.62
N GLN A 83 3.83 2.20 3.92
CA GLN A 83 5.03 1.72 4.59
C GLN A 83 5.19 0.20 4.38
N ALA A 84 4.11 -0.58 4.55
CA ALA A 84 4.16 -2.04 4.38
C ALA A 84 4.66 -2.45 2.98
N SER A 85 4.20 -1.75 1.95
CA SER A 85 4.62 -2.04 0.57
C SER A 85 6.06 -1.62 0.29
N ILE A 86 6.46 -0.40 0.69
CA ILE A 86 7.84 0.10 0.53
C ILE A 86 8.82 -0.81 1.26
N SER A 87 8.53 -1.15 2.51
CA SER A 87 9.38 -2.01 3.33
C SER A 87 9.53 -3.41 2.72
N THR A 88 8.44 -3.98 2.18
CA THR A 88 8.48 -5.28 1.48
C THR A 88 9.34 -5.23 0.21
N ALA A 89 9.17 -4.21 -0.63
CA ALA A 89 9.98 -4.06 -1.85
C ALA A 89 11.47 -3.89 -1.54
N LEU A 90 11.79 -3.08 -0.51
CA LEU A 90 13.16 -2.89 -0.07
C LEU A 90 13.76 -4.13 0.64
N ALA A 91 12.92 -4.94 1.30
CA ALA A 91 13.36 -6.22 1.87
C ALA A 91 13.68 -7.27 0.80
N MET A 92 12.94 -7.28 -0.32
CA MET A 92 13.29 -8.10 -1.49
C MET A 92 14.65 -7.70 -2.06
N LEU A 93 14.92 -6.39 -2.16
CA LEU A 93 16.20 -5.87 -2.60
C LEU A 93 17.32 -6.20 -1.60
N TYR A 94 17.07 -6.03 -0.30
CA TYR A 94 17.99 -6.32 0.80
C TYR A 94 18.52 -7.75 0.78
N ALA A 95 17.69 -8.71 0.35
CA ALA A 95 18.13 -10.11 0.17
C ALA A 95 19.33 -10.27 -0.76
N GLY A 96 19.58 -9.29 -1.64
CA GLY A 96 20.72 -9.26 -2.55
C GLY A 96 21.83 -8.31 -2.14
N ALA A 97 21.65 -7.53 -1.08
CA ALA A 97 22.63 -6.57 -0.59
C ALA A 97 23.74 -7.27 0.21
N ALA A 98 24.96 -6.72 0.15
CA ALA A 98 26.10 -7.22 0.87
C ALA A 98 26.92 -6.06 1.47
N THR A 99 27.85 -6.39 2.36
CA THR A 99 28.83 -5.45 2.97
C THR A 99 28.21 -4.19 3.55
N SER A 100 28.78 -3.01 3.33
CA SER A 100 28.29 -1.72 3.80
C SER A 100 26.92 -1.35 3.25
N THR A 101 26.59 -1.75 2.01
CA THR A 101 25.27 -1.55 1.42
C THR A 101 24.17 -2.26 2.25
N ALA A 102 24.41 -3.52 2.64
CA ALA A 102 23.49 -4.25 3.50
C ALA A 102 23.36 -3.60 4.88
N THR A 103 24.46 -3.14 5.46
CA THR A 103 24.44 -2.46 6.77
C THR A 103 23.66 -1.16 6.70
N GLN A 104 23.92 -0.29 5.73
CA GLN A 104 23.20 0.96 5.54
C GLN A 104 21.69 0.72 5.30
N MET A 105 21.35 -0.29 4.48
CA MET A 105 19.95 -0.66 4.27
C MET A 105 19.30 -1.14 5.56
N ALA A 106 19.97 -2.02 6.33
CA ALA A 106 19.40 -2.52 7.57
C ALA A 106 19.16 -1.39 8.57
N ASP A 107 20.11 -0.47 8.72
CA ASP A 107 20.01 0.66 9.64
C ASP A 107 18.89 1.62 9.21
N ALA A 108 18.86 2.03 7.93
CA ALA A 108 17.88 2.98 7.40
C ALA A 108 16.44 2.44 7.39
N LEU A 109 16.28 1.13 7.23
CA LEU A 109 14.99 0.44 7.16
C LEU A 109 14.57 -0.17 8.51
N HIS A 110 15.38 0.00 9.54
CA HIS A 110 15.19 -0.61 10.87
C HIS A 110 15.09 -2.15 10.80
N PHE A 111 15.88 -2.82 9.97
CA PHE A 111 15.88 -4.28 9.86
C PHE A 111 16.79 -4.88 10.94
N SER A 112 16.28 -4.99 12.17
CA SER A 112 17.06 -5.49 13.30
C SER A 112 17.11 -7.02 13.39
N LEU A 113 16.15 -7.72 12.75
CA LEU A 113 16.15 -9.18 12.72
C LEU A 113 17.22 -9.72 11.74
N PRO A 114 17.85 -10.86 12.07
CA PRO A 114 18.68 -11.58 11.11
C PRO A 114 17.92 -11.88 9.82
N ALA A 115 18.58 -11.78 8.65
CA ALA A 115 17.97 -11.83 7.34
C ALA A 115 16.94 -12.96 7.15
N THR A 116 17.27 -14.19 7.56
CA THR A 116 16.35 -15.33 7.43
C THR A 116 15.06 -15.18 8.24
N ARG A 117 15.15 -14.59 9.45
CA ARG A 117 13.97 -14.32 10.30
C ARG A 117 13.20 -13.11 9.80
N LEU A 118 13.90 -12.11 9.29
CA LEU A 118 13.31 -10.93 8.66
C LEU A 118 12.43 -11.32 7.46
N HIS A 119 12.98 -12.09 6.51
CA HIS A 119 12.22 -12.52 5.33
C HIS A 119 11.03 -13.42 5.71
N ALA A 120 11.17 -14.29 6.71
CA ALA A 120 10.05 -15.07 7.23
C ALA A 120 8.95 -14.19 7.85
N ALA A 121 9.32 -13.10 8.54
CA ALA A 121 8.37 -12.14 9.10
C ALA A 121 7.62 -11.37 8.00
N PHE A 122 8.30 -10.94 6.93
CA PHE A 122 7.65 -10.35 5.75
C PHE A 122 6.69 -11.34 5.08
N ASN A 123 7.09 -12.60 4.93
CA ASN A 123 6.21 -13.64 4.39
C ASN A 123 4.94 -13.81 5.23
N ALA A 124 5.09 -13.87 6.56
CA ALA A 124 3.95 -13.99 7.47
C ALA A 124 3.00 -12.79 7.38
N LEU A 125 3.56 -11.58 7.28
CA LEU A 125 2.76 -10.38 7.10
C LEU A 125 2.00 -10.41 5.78
N ASP A 126 2.67 -10.68 4.66
CA ASP A 126 2.05 -10.68 3.35
C ASP A 126 0.95 -11.75 3.22
N LEU A 127 1.18 -12.95 3.75
CA LEU A 127 0.16 -13.99 3.82
C LEU A 127 -1.06 -13.57 4.65
N ALA A 128 -0.84 -12.84 5.75
CA ALA A 128 -1.93 -12.31 6.57
C ALA A 128 -2.74 -11.22 5.84
N LEU A 129 -2.08 -10.41 5.02
CA LEU A 129 -2.71 -9.33 4.26
C LEU A 129 -3.46 -9.84 3.03
N THR A 130 -2.94 -10.88 2.36
CA THR A 130 -3.49 -11.42 1.11
C THR A 130 -4.49 -12.56 1.31
N THR A 131 -4.59 -13.12 2.53
CA THR A 131 -5.59 -14.15 2.84
C THR A 131 -6.97 -13.50 3.00
N PRO A 132 -7.94 -13.78 2.10
CA PRO A 132 -9.26 -13.19 2.19
C PRO A 132 -9.93 -13.58 3.52
N PRO A 133 -10.57 -12.63 4.22
CA PRO A 133 -11.32 -12.96 5.43
C PRO A 133 -12.51 -13.87 5.07
N PRO A 134 -12.80 -14.90 5.90
CA PRO A 134 -13.96 -15.74 5.68
C PRO A 134 -15.24 -14.92 5.72
N LYS A 135 -16.06 -14.99 4.65
CA LYS A 135 -17.38 -14.34 4.52
C LYS A 135 -17.41 -12.85 4.12
N THR A 136 -16.33 -12.27 3.63
CA THR A 136 -16.37 -10.94 3.02
C THR A 136 -16.68 -11.02 1.53
N ASN A 137 -17.50 -10.09 1.04
CA ASN A 137 -17.58 -9.83 -0.38
C ASN A 137 -16.21 -9.28 -0.81
N ALA A 138 -15.49 -9.99 -1.67
CA ALA A 138 -14.18 -9.57 -2.16
C ALA A 138 -14.18 -8.17 -2.81
N ALA A 139 -15.35 -7.68 -3.22
CA ALA A 139 -15.52 -6.32 -3.73
C ALA A 139 -15.50 -5.24 -2.63
N ALA A 140 -15.72 -5.60 -1.36
CA ALA A 140 -15.85 -4.64 -0.26
C ALA A 140 -14.51 -4.30 0.45
N PHE A 141 -13.47 -5.11 0.24
CA PHE A 141 -12.12 -4.89 0.76
C PHE A 141 -11.10 -5.47 -0.20
N ARG A 142 -10.22 -4.64 -0.74
CA ARG A 142 -9.13 -5.04 -1.62
C ARG A 142 -7.88 -4.23 -1.32
N LEU A 143 -6.76 -4.90 -1.27
CA LEU A 143 -5.43 -4.33 -1.19
C LEU A 143 -4.63 -4.88 -2.37
N GLU A 144 -4.41 -4.06 -3.38
CA GLU A 144 -3.62 -4.40 -4.57
C GLU A 144 -2.22 -3.83 -4.41
N VAL A 145 -1.24 -4.70 -4.36
CA VAL A 145 0.17 -4.34 -4.15
C VAL A 145 0.99 -4.80 -5.35
N ALA A 146 1.58 -3.86 -6.05
CA ALA A 146 2.48 -4.10 -7.17
C ALA A 146 3.92 -3.83 -6.75
N ASN A 147 4.58 -4.84 -6.18
CA ASN A 147 5.99 -4.80 -5.81
C ASN A 147 6.80 -5.65 -6.78
N SER A 148 7.77 -5.07 -7.48
CA SER A 148 8.64 -5.81 -8.39
C SER A 148 10.03 -5.20 -8.51
N ILE A 149 10.99 -6.09 -8.81
CA ILE A 149 12.37 -5.73 -9.11
C ILE A 149 12.62 -6.05 -10.57
N TRP A 150 13.20 -5.11 -11.29
CA TRP A 150 13.50 -5.19 -12.71
C TRP A 150 14.99 -5.02 -12.93
N ILE A 151 15.61 -5.95 -13.66
CA ILE A 151 17.05 -5.96 -13.94
C ILE A 151 17.30 -5.86 -15.44
N GLN A 152 18.43 -5.24 -15.81
CA GLN A 152 18.89 -5.24 -17.20
C GLN A 152 19.04 -6.68 -17.73
N LYS A 153 18.49 -6.94 -18.88
CA LYS A 153 18.57 -8.21 -19.59
C LYS A 153 20.01 -8.70 -19.78
N GLY A 154 20.19 -9.99 -19.55
CA GLY A 154 21.47 -10.66 -19.73
C GLY A 154 22.38 -10.66 -18.49
N PHE A 155 21.93 -10.14 -17.37
CA PHE A 155 22.61 -10.37 -16.10
C PHE A 155 22.28 -11.76 -15.56
N SER A 156 23.31 -12.50 -15.12
CA SER A 156 23.11 -13.77 -14.45
C SER A 156 22.59 -13.50 -13.03
N VAL A 157 21.45 -14.06 -12.68
CA VAL A 157 20.89 -13.94 -11.32
C VAL A 157 21.20 -15.21 -10.53
N LEU A 158 21.65 -15.05 -9.29
CA LEU A 158 22.03 -16.17 -8.43
C LEU A 158 20.79 -16.98 -8.00
N PRO A 159 20.82 -18.32 -8.09
CA PRO A 159 19.69 -19.16 -7.67
C PRO A 159 19.26 -18.92 -6.22
N VAL A 160 20.21 -18.68 -5.30
CA VAL A 160 19.92 -18.44 -3.89
C VAL A 160 19.10 -17.16 -3.68
N TYR A 161 19.31 -16.13 -4.49
CA TYR A 161 18.51 -14.91 -4.46
C TYR A 161 17.08 -15.17 -4.94
N LEU A 162 16.93 -15.84 -6.08
CA LEU A 162 15.63 -16.26 -6.60
C LEU A 162 14.88 -17.17 -5.63
N ASP A 163 15.60 -18.07 -4.94
CA ASP A 163 15.04 -18.93 -3.91
C ASP A 163 14.44 -18.10 -2.76
N THR A 164 15.17 -17.09 -2.30
CA THR A 164 14.71 -16.21 -1.23
C THR A 164 13.43 -15.43 -1.64
N LEU A 165 13.41 -14.92 -2.89
CA LEU A 165 12.22 -14.23 -3.42
C LEU A 165 11.02 -15.18 -3.52
N ALA A 166 11.21 -16.37 -4.05
CA ALA A 166 10.14 -17.34 -4.22
C ALA A 166 9.59 -17.84 -2.87
N GLU A 167 10.47 -18.25 -1.94
CA GLU A 167 10.08 -18.83 -0.66
C GLU A 167 9.39 -17.81 0.26
N ASN A 168 9.82 -16.54 0.25
CA ASN A 168 9.34 -15.56 1.23
C ASN A 168 8.37 -14.52 0.65
N TYR A 169 8.41 -14.26 -0.65
CA TYR A 169 7.56 -13.23 -1.27
C TYR A 169 6.64 -13.79 -2.36
N GLY A 170 6.83 -15.07 -2.74
CA GLY A 170 6.09 -15.66 -3.86
C GLY A 170 6.40 -14.98 -5.19
N ALA A 171 7.52 -14.28 -5.28
CA ALA A 171 7.92 -13.43 -6.38
C ALA A 171 9.13 -13.98 -7.13
N GLY A 172 9.36 -13.46 -8.33
CA GLY A 172 10.59 -13.54 -9.10
C GLY A 172 11.19 -12.17 -9.30
N LEU A 173 12.01 -12.06 -10.31
CA LEU A 173 12.65 -10.84 -10.77
C LEU A 173 12.43 -10.73 -12.27
N PHE A 174 12.10 -9.54 -12.77
CA PHE A 174 11.82 -9.32 -14.19
C PHE A 174 13.07 -8.83 -14.94
N GLU A 175 13.25 -9.29 -16.15
CA GLU A 175 14.30 -8.81 -17.06
C GLU A 175 13.70 -7.88 -18.11
N GLU A 176 14.35 -6.70 -18.31
CA GLU A 176 14.04 -5.80 -19.41
C GLU A 176 15.33 -5.24 -20.05
N ASP A 177 15.26 -4.92 -21.34
CA ASP A 177 16.42 -4.39 -22.07
C ASP A 177 16.49 -2.87 -21.98
N PHE A 178 16.86 -2.35 -20.81
CA PHE A 178 17.01 -0.91 -20.59
C PHE A 178 18.08 -0.30 -21.50
N ALA A 179 19.17 -1.03 -21.74
CA ALA A 179 20.30 -0.51 -22.49
C ALA A 179 19.97 -0.27 -23.99
N ALA A 180 19.22 -1.17 -24.60
CA ALA A 180 18.87 -1.07 -26.02
C ALA A 180 17.51 -0.40 -26.25
N SER A 181 16.58 -0.50 -25.29
CA SER A 181 15.18 -0.10 -25.47
C SER A 181 14.57 0.48 -24.20
N PRO A 182 15.08 1.62 -23.66
CA PRO A 182 14.64 2.15 -22.36
C PRO A 182 13.15 2.52 -22.31
N GLU A 183 12.60 3.19 -23.32
CA GLU A 183 11.19 3.55 -23.33
C GLU A 183 10.23 2.34 -23.47
N PRO A 184 10.48 1.37 -24.36
CA PRO A 184 9.72 0.12 -24.35
C PRO A 184 9.78 -0.63 -23.01
N ALA A 185 10.93 -0.65 -22.34
CA ALA A 185 11.09 -1.26 -21.02
C ALA A 185 10.26 -0.52 -19.96
N ARG A 186 10.29 0.83 -19.98
CA ARG A 186 9.45 1.67 -19.11
C ARG A 186 7.95 1.38 -19.32
N ASP A 187 7.54 1.26 -20.59
CA ASP A 187 6.13 0.95 -20.92
C ASP A 187 5.74 -0.46 -20.47
N ALA A 188 6.65 -1.43 -20.53
CA ALA A 188 6.43 -2.78 -20.00
C ALA A 188 6.20 -2.74 -18.48
N ILE A 189 7.05 -2.02 -17.75
CA ILE A 189 6.90 -1.85 -16.30
C ILE A 189 5.57 -1.18 -15.95
N ASN A 190 5.24 -0.06 -16.61
CA ASN A 190 3.97 0.64 -16.39
C ASN A 190 2.78 -0.26 -16.70
N GLY A 191 2.87 -1.03 -17.77
CA GLY A 191 1.86 -1.98 -18.15
C GLY A 191 1.64 -3.07 -17.10
N TRP A 192 2.72 -3.61 -16.54
CA TRP A 192 2.64 -4.58 -15.46
C TRP A 192 1.99 -3.97 -14.20
N VAL A 193 2.38 -2.74 -13.83
CA VAL A 193 1.78 -2.04 -12.70
C VAL A 193 0.27 -1.82 -12.92
N ALA A 194 -0.14 -1.40 -14.11
CA ALA A 194 -1.55 -1.23 -14.45
C ALA A 194 -2.33 -2.54 -14.27
N ASP A 195 -1.78 -3.66 -14.77
CA ASP A 195 -2.41 -4.97 -14.62
C ASP A 195 -2.54 -5.39 -13.15
N GLN A 196 -1.48 -5.14 -12.32
CA GLN A 196 -1.50 -5.48 -10.89
C GLN A 196 -2.42 -4.57 -10.06
N THR A 197 -2.74 -3.39 -10.55
CA THR A 197 -3.60 -2.41 -9.87
C THR A 197 -4.95 -2.22 -10.55
N GLU A 198 -5.39 -3.16 -11.40
CA GLU A 198 -6.65 -3.08 -12.15
C GLU A 198 -6.85 -1.71 -12.83
N ASP A 199 -5.81 -1.23 -13.53
CA ASP A 199 -5.75 0.07 -14.20
C ASP A 199 -5.93 1.30 -13.29
N GLN A 200 -5.90 1.13 -11.96
CA GLN A 200 -5.96 2.27 -11.04
C GLN A 200 -4.66 3.11 -11.07
N ILE A 201 -3.53 2.46 -11.39
CA ILE A 201 -2.22 3.12 -11.53
C ILE A 201 -1.66 2.81 -12.93
N PRO A 202 -2.14 3.48 -13.99
CA PRO A 202 -1.73 3.19 -15.36
C PRO A 202 -0.31 3.66 -15.70
N THR A 203 0.26 4.57 -14.89
CA THR A 203 1.62 5.10 -15.08
C THR A 203 2.29 5.27 -13.74
N LEU A 204 3.40 4.55 -13.54
CA LEU A 204 4.29 4.68 -12.38
C LEU A 204 5.56 5.41 -12.75
N PHE A 205 6.19 5.05 -13.88
CA PHE A 205 7.42 5.67 -14.38
C PHE A 205 7.09 6.67 -15.49
N PRO A 206 7.28 8.00 -15.26
CA PRO A 206 7.16 9.01 -16.31
C PRO A 206 8.18 8.82 -17.45
N PRO A 207 7.93 9.39 -18.65
CA PRO A 207 8.90 9.39 -19.73
C PRO A 207 10.27 9.93 -19.30
N GLY A 208 11.35 9.24 -19.73
CA GLY A 208 12.73 9.63 -19.42
C GLY A 208 13.24 9.20 -18.03
N THR A 209 12.45 8.50 -17.22
CA THR A 209 12.89 7.97 -15.92
C THR A 209 13.83 6.76 -16.08
N ILE A 210 13.62 6.00 -17.13
CA ILE A 210 14.44 4.84 -17.52
C ILE A 210 15.31 5.27 -18.70
N ASP A 211 16.60 5.01 -18.61
CA ASP A 211 17.57 5.35 -19.66
C ASP A 211 18.52 4.17 -19.99
N THR A 212 19.44 4.37 -20.94
CA THR A 212 20.39 3.33 -21.39
C THR A 212 21.41 2.93 -20.31
N SER A 213 21.56 3.71 -19.24
CA SER A 213 22.43 3.41 -18.09
C SER A 213 21.71 2.60 -17.00
N THR A 214 20.38 2.53 -17.05
CA THR A 214 19.55 1.81 -16.06
C THR A 214 19.95 0.32 -16.01
N ARG A 215 20.12 -0.21 -14.79
CA ARG A 215 20.47 -1.62 -14.55
C ARG A 215 19.52 -2.30 -13.56
N LEU A 216 18.99 -1.56 -12.60
CA LEU A 216 18.14 -2.09 -11.54
C LEU A 216 17.09 -1.05 -11.13
N VAL A 217 15.82 -1.43 -11.16
CA VAL A 217 14.67 -0.56 -10.83
C VAL A 217 13.72 -1.29 -9.90
N LEU A 218 13.17 -0.56 -8.95
CA LEU A 218 12.07 -1.03 -8.09
C LEU A 218 10.79 -0.31 -8.47
N ALA A 219 9.75 -1.06 -8.82
CA ALA A 219 8.40 -0.57 -8.96
C ALA A 219 7.60 -0.91 -7.70
N ASN A 220 7.00 0.12 -7.10
CA ASN A 220 6.18 -0.01 -5.92
C ASN A 220 4.92 0.83 -6.09
N ALA A 221 3.80 0.17 -6.33
CA ALA A 221 2.51 0.81 -6.49
C ALA A 221 1.47 0.11 -5.63
N VAL A 222 0.62 0.88 -4.97
CA VAL A 222 -0.37 0.34 -4.05
C VAL A 222 -1.71 1.04 -4.23
N PHE A 223 -2.75 0.23 -4.35
CA PHE A 223 -4.12 0.68 -4.40
C PHE A 223 -4.92 -0.01 -3.29
N PHE A 224 -5.72 0.77 -2.59
CA PHE A 224 -6.59 0.27 -1.53
C PHE A 224 -8.04 0.63 -1.81
N HIS A 225 -8.90 -0.37 -1.66
CA HIS A 225 -10.35 -0.21 -1.65
C HIS A 225 -10.93 -0.84 -0.39
N GLY A 226 -11.78 -0.10 0.32
CA GLY A 226 -12.50 -0.59 1.50
C GLY A 226 -13.82 0.13 1.69
N ASP A 227 -14.93 -0.59 1.67
CA ASP A 227 -16.24 -0.05 2.04
C ASP A 227 -16.30 0.10 3.56
N TRP A 228 -16.86 1.22 4.03
CA TRP A 228 -17.12 1.39 5.46
C TRP A 228 -18.07 0.32 5.98
N LYS A 229 -17.78 -0.26 7.12
CA LYS A 229 -18.69 -1.19 7.80
C LYS A 229 -20.04 -0.55 8.09
N ILE A 230 -20.03 0.72 8.43
CA ILE A 230 -21.21 1.58 8.52
C ILE A 230 -20.97 2.78 7.64
N GLN A 231 -21.71 2.88 6.54
CA GLN A 231 -21.56 3.95 5.57
C GLN A 231 -22.10 5.27 6.09
N PHE A 232 -21.51 6.38 5.67
CA PHE A 232 -22.09 7.70 5.89
C PHE A 232 -23.35 7.90 5.04
N PRO A 233 -24.33 8.68 5.50
CA PRO A 233 -25.46 9.09 4.68
C PRO A 233 -24.99 9.80 3.40
N LYS A 234 -25.70 9.57 2.28
CA LYS A 234 -25.31 10.09 0.95
C LYS A 234 -25.34 11.62 0.82
N ASN A 235 -25.81 12.32 1.81
CA ASN A 235 -25.99 13.77 1.77
C ASN A 235 -24.93 14.44 2.65
N SER A 236 -23.81 14.84 2.03
CA SER A 236 -22.71 15.53 2.70
C SER A 236 -22.81 17.03 2.43
N PRO A 237 -23.36 17.83 3.37
CA PRO A 237 -23.35 19.29 3.22
C PRO A 237 -21.92 19.80 3.24
N ASN A 238 -21.69 20.94 2.58
CA ASN A 238 -20.40 21.60 2.69
C ASN A 238 -20.25 22.23 4.08
N ALA A 239 -19.06 22.10 4.66
CA ALA A 239 -18.68 22.76 5.90
C ALA A 239 -17.29 23.39 5.77
N ILE A 240 -16.96 24.26 6.71
CA ILE A 240 -15.63 24.88 6.78
C ILE A 240 -14.63 23.85 7.29
N PHE A 241 -13.50 23.75 6.59
CA PHE A 241 -12.29 23.08 7.06
C PHE A 241 -11.18 24.13 7.20
N HIS A 242 -10.58 24.19 8.38
CA HIS A 242 -9.53 25.14 8.74
C HIS A 242 -8.17 24.65 8.24
N ALA A 243 -7.94 24.72 6.91
CA ALA A 243 -6.70 24.28 6.29
C ALA A 243 -5.50 25.14 6.70
N LEU A 244 -4.26 24.61 6.54
CA LEU A 244 -3.05 25.39 6.85
C LEU A 244 -2.93 26.68 6.02
N SER A 245 -3.52 26.71 4.83
CA SER A 245 -3.55 27.86 3.92
C SER A 245 -4.70 28.83 4.18
N GLY A 246 -5.61 28.53 5.10
CA GLY A 246 -6.84 29.28 5.39
C GLY A 246 -8.08 28.40 5.23
N ASP A 247 -9.22 28.95 5.56
CA ASP A 247 -10.51 28.25 5.54
C ASP A 247 -10.89 27.83 4.11
N VAL A 248 -11.31 26.57 3.94
CA VAL A 248 -11.87 26.02 2.71
C VAL A 248 -13.26 25.46 2.97
N PHE A 249 -14.13 25.46 1.94
CA PHE A 249 -15.50 24.99 2.07
C PHE A 249 -15.66 23.68 1.28
N VAL A 250 -15.78 22.55 1.98
CA VAL A 250 -15.68 21.21 1.39
C VAL A 250 -16.84 20.30 1.78
N PRO A 251 -17.21 19.34 0.92
CA PRO A 251 -18.20 18.31 1.28
C PRO A 251 -17.75 17.56 2.54
N THR A 252 -18.62 17.55 3.54
CA THR A 252 -18.34 16.99 4.85
C THR A 252 -19.36 15.91 5.20
N MET A 253 -18.87 14.72 5.43
CA MET A 253 -19.67 13.55 5.78
C MET A 253 -20.06 13.60 7.26
N HIS A 254 -21.32 13.33 7.54
CA HIS A 254 -21.88 13.27 8.90
C HIS A 254 -22.50 11.90 9.10
N GLY A 255 -22.09 11.17 10.09
CA GLY A 255 -22.65 9.85 10.32
C GLY A 255 -22.67 9.41 11.77
N ASP A 256 -23.72 8.68 12.11
CA ASP A 256 -23.80 7.89 13.32
C ASP A 256 -22.98 6.63 13.11
N HIS A 257 -21.68 6.73 13.36
CA HIS A 257 -20.78 5.60 13.28
C HIS A 257 -20.61 4.99 14.67
N ASN A 258 -20.55 3.66 14.71
CA ASN A 258 -20.02 2.97 15.87
C ASN A 258 -18.48 3.12 15.90
N ALA A 259 -18.00 4.36 15.85
CA ALA A 259 -16.57 4.65 15.90
C ALA A 259 -16.06 4.49 17.33
N ALA A 260 -14.88 3.93 17.49
CA ALA A 260 -14.13 4.02 18.72
C ALA A 260 -13.47 5.40 18.80
N LEU A 261 -13.76 6.18 19.86
CA LEU A 261 -13.08 7.44 20.12
C LEU A 261 -12.12 7.28 21.29
N TRP A 262 -10.97 7.92 21.19
CA TRP A 262 -10.01 8.08 22.30
C TRP A 262 -9.23 9.37 22.13
N SER A 263 -8.54 9.78 23.17
CA SER A 263 -7.82 11.05 23.18
C SER A 263 -6.56 10.94 24.03
N GLY A 264 -5.68 11.87 23.80
CA GLY A 264 -4.49 12.12 24.62
C GLY A 264 -4.25 13.61 24.81
N ALA A 265 -3.10 13.96 25.36
CA ALA A 265 -2.75 15.37 25.53
C ALA A 265 -2.53 16.03 24.16
N GLY A 266 -3.39 16.98 23.80
CA GLY A 266 -3.28 17.77 22.59
C GLY A 266 -3.81 17.10 21.29
N TRP A 267 -4.56 15.99 21.39
CA TRP A 267 -5.17 15.33 20.23
C TRP A 267 -6.39 14.48 20.61
N ASN A 268 -7.24 14.27 19.60
CA ASN A 268 -8.36 13.33 19.63
C ASN A 268 -8.24 12.37 18.45
N ALA A 269 -8.79 11.15 18.57
CA ALA A 269 -8.73 10.15 17.53
C ALA A 269 -10.02 9.34 17.41
N ALA A 270 -10.23 8.78 16.21
CA ALA A 270 -11.31 7.85 15.91
C ALA A 270 -10.77 6.67 15.08
N ALA A 271 -11.38 5.50 15.27
CA ALA A 271 -11.22 4.37 14.37
C ALA A 271 -12.54 4.06 13.68
N LEU A 272 -12.51 3.98 12.35
CA LEU A 272 -13.61 3.60 11.47
C LEU A 272 -13.29 2.26 10.83
N ASP A 273 -14.11 1.25 11.11
CA ASP A 273 -13.90 -0.09 10.57
C ASP A 273 -14.38 -0.20 9.13
N TYR A 274 -13.63 -0.94 8.31
CA TYR A 274 -14.06 -1.39 6.99
C TYR A 274 -14.86 -2.70 7.08
N VAL A 275 -15.62 -3.00 6.05
CA VAL A 275 -16.38 -4.26 5.93
C VAL A 275 -15.44 -5.46 6.15
N GLY A 276 -15.89 -6.41 6.97
CA GLY A 276 -15.13 -7.62 7.29
C GLY A 276 -14.18 -7.47 8.47
N ASP A 277 -14.11 -6.30 9.10
CA ASP A 277 -13.24 -6.04 10.27
C ASP A 277 -11.74 -6.35 10.05
N THR A 278 -11.33 -6.45 8.77
CA THR A 278 -9.94 -6.75 8.39
C THR A 278 -9.03 -5.57 8.62
N ALA A 279 -9.53 -4.36 8.35
CA ALA A 279 -8.78 -3.12 8.53
C ALA A 279 -9.69 -2.02 9.11
N SER A 280 -9.04 -0.98 9.62
CA SER A 280 -9.69 0.24 10.11
C SER A 280 -8.91 1.46 9.66
N MET A 281 -9.61 2.57 9.37
CA MET A 281 -8.99 3.87 9.27
C MET A 281 -8.94 4.50 10.66
N ILE A 282 -7.75 4.84 11.10
CA ILE A 282 -7.50 5.62 12.32
C ILE A 282 -7.27 7.06 11.90
N ILE A 283 -8.03 7.98 12.46
CA ILE A 283 -7.91 9.42 12.24
C ILE A 283 -7.42 10.06 13.53
N VAL A 284 -6.38 10.89 13.44
CA VAL A 284 -5.81 11.61 14.60
C VAL A 284 -5.86 13.10 14.32
N VAL A 285 -6.62 13.82 15.13
CA VAL A 285 -6.87 15.25 14.99
C VAL A 285 -6.19 15.98 16.15
N PRO A 286 -5.05 16.66 15.91
CA PRO A 286 -4.43 17.52 16.91
C PRO A 286 -5.32 18.71 17.29
N ASP A 287 -5.08 19.29 18.45
CA ASP A 287 -5.78 20.49 18.90
C ASP A 287 -5.58 21.65 17.90
N ALA A 288 -6.54 22.58 17.88
CA ALA A 288 -6.51 23.70 16.94
C ALA A 288 -5.20 24.49 17.03
N GLY A 289 -4.55 24.71 15.87
CA GLY A 289 -3.31 25.46 15.77
C GLY A 289 -2.04 24.68 16.17
N THR A 290 -2.14 23.42 16.58
CA THR A 290 -0.97 22.65 17.07
C THR A 290 -0.41 21.63 16.08
N PHE A 291 -1.03 21.47 14.90
CA PHE A 291 -0.73 20.39 13.95
C PHE A 291 0.76 20.25 13.62
N ALA A 292 1.45 21.34 13.25
CA ALA A 292 2.86 21.30 12.88
C ALA A 292 3.77 20.90 14.06
N GLY A 293 3.46 21.37 15.27
CA GLY A 293 4.16 20.96 16.49
C GLY A 293 3.91 19.49 16.83
N PHE A 294 2.65 19.05 16.68
CA PHE A 294 2.28 17.66 16.90
C PHE A 294 3.02 16.71 15.96
N GLU A 295 3.02 16.98 14.62
CA GLU A 295 3.78 16.16 13.66
C GLU A 295 5.26 16.05 14.01
N THR A 296 5.87 17.17 14.45
CA THR A 296 7.30 17.22 14.80
C THR A 296 7.61 16.45 16.08
N SER A 297 6.66 16.40 17.02
CA SER A 297 6.85 15.76 18.32
C SER A 297 6.57 14.26 18.34
N LEU A 298 6.11 13.70 17.23
CA LEU A 298 5.84 12.25 17.15
C LEU A 298 7.10 11.44 17.38
N THR A 299 7.01 10.47 18.28
CA THR A 299 8.01 9.42 18.53
C THR A 299 7.37 8.06 18.28
N VAL A 300 8.19 7.01 18.17
CA VAL A 300 7.70 5.62 18.03
C VAL A 300 6.77 5.25 19.17
N GLU A 301 7.11 5.64 20.40
CA GLU A 301 6.32 5.37 21.61
C GLU A 301 4.98 6.09 21.58
N SER A 302 4.97 7.40 21.23
CA SER A 302 3.73 8.17 21.15
C SER A 302 2.82 7.68 20.02
N LEU A 303 3.37 7.36 18.86
CA LEU A 303 2.63 6.80 17.74
C LEU A 303 2.08 5.41 18.06
N SER A 304 2.89 4.54 18.70
CA SER A 304 2.43 3.23 19.16
C SER A 304 1.29 3.36 20.16
N ALA A 305 1.36 4.30 21.12
CA ALA A 305 0.29 4.55 22.08
C ALA A 305 -0.99 5.06 21.43
N ILE A 306 -0.88 5.94 20.43
CA ILE A 306 -2.02 6.42 19.63
C ILE A 306 -2.68 5.23 18.93
N LEU A 307 -1.92 4.43 18.20
CA LEU A 307 -2.45 3.29 17.44
C LEU A 307 -3.01 2.17 18.34
N ALA A 308 -2.44 1.96 19.53
CA ALA A 308 -2.94 0.98 20.50
C ALA A 308 -4.29 1.39 21.13
N GLY A 309 -4.65 2.66 21.09
CA GLY A 309 -5.95 3.17 21.55
C GLY A 309 -7.12 2.77 20.65
N ALA A 310 -6.86 2.40 19.41
CA ALA A 310 -7.86 1.92 18.48
C ALA A 310 -8.46 0.59 18.97
N ARG A 311 -9.69 0.63 19.44
CA ARG A 311 -10.46 -0.53 19.92
C ARG A 311 -11.68 -0.76 19.05
N PRO A 312 -12.20 -2.01 18.94
CA PRO A 312 -13.43 -2.25 18.19
C PRO A 312 -14.60 -1.48 18.80
N SER A 313 -15.34 -0.81 17.93
CA SER A 313 -16.65 -0.19 18.07
C SER A 313 -17.05 0.44 19.40
N GLY A 314 -17.40 1.71 19.30
CA GLY A 314 -18.21 2.49 20.25
C GLY A 314 -19.51 2.96 19.58
N THR A 315 -20.29 3.80 20.28
CA THR A 315 -21.49 4.45 19.76
C THR A 315 -21.24 5.94 19.52
N SER A 316 -20.15 6.27 18.82
CA SER A 316 -19.68 7.65 18.66
C SER A 316 -19.82 8.11 17.22
N ASN A 317 -20.04 9.41 17.03
CA ASN A 317 -20.16 10.02 15.71
C ASN A 317 -18.83 10.55 15.21
N VAL A 318 -18.66 10.54 13.90
CA VAL A 318 -17.54 11.19 13.21
C VAL A 318 -18.09 12.13 12.14
N ILE A 319 -17.61 13.36 12.13
CA ILE A 319 -17.86 14.35 11.09
C ILE A 319 -16.52 14.65 10.43
N MET A 320 -16.36 14.32 9.14
CA MET A 320 -15.09 14.45 8.45
C MET A 320 -15.27 14.87 6.98
N PRO A 321 -14.30 15.59 6.39
CA PRO A 321 -14.38 15.93 4.98
C PRO A 321 -14.23 14.71 4.10
N ARG A 322 -14.80 14.76 2.88
CA ARG A 322 -14.33 13.91 1.77
C ARG A 322 -12.95 14.40 1.34
N PHE A 323 -12.11 13.49 0.89
CA PHE A 323 -10.84 13.84 0.28
C PHE A 323 -10.39 12.78 -0.73
N SER A 324 -9.66 13.22 -1.75
CA SER A 324 -9.09 12.31 -2.75
C SER A 324 -7.82 12.92 -3.30
N PHE A 325 -6.71 12.18 -3.23
CA PHE A 325 -5.44 12.62 -3.80
C PHE A 325 -4.52 11.41 -4.07
N ALA A 326 -3.49 11.67 -4.85
CA ALA A 326 -2.43 10.71 -5.11
C ALA A 326 -1.09 11.28 -4.61
N THR A 327 -0.21 10.39 -4.19
CA THR A 327 1.21 10.69 -3.97
C THR A 327 2.02 9.90 -4.97
N ASP A 328 2.88 10.60 -5.70
CA ASP A 328 3.82 10.05 -6.65
C ASP A 328 5.20 10.60 -6.29
N VAL A 329 6.09 9.74 -5.82
CA VAL A 329 7.36 10.18 -5.24
C VAL A 329 8.50 9.24 -5.61
N SER A 330 9.62 9.83 -6.05
CA SER A 330 10.91 9.14 -6.08
C SER A 330 11.47 9.06 -4.66
N LEU A 331 11.79 7.86 -4.23
CA LEU A 331 12.29 7.62 -2.87
C LEU A 331 13.82 7.67 -2.77
N ASN A 332 14.56 7.82 -3.87
CA ASN A 332 16.03 7.77 -3.87
C ASN A 332 16.64 8.77 -2.88
N ASP A 333 16.27 10.05 -2.97
CA ASP A 333 16.78 11.09 -2.08
C ASP A 333 16.33 10.89 -0.64
N THR A 334 15.07 10.48 -0.45
CA THR A 334 14.51 10.20 0.87
C THR A 334 15.26 9.07 1.56
N LEU A 335 15.44 7.93 0.89
CA LEU A 335 16.13 6.75 1.43
C LEU A 335 17.62 7.02 1.63
N SER A 336 18.24 7.79 0.72
CA SER A 336 19.63 8.25 0.90
C SER A 336 19.79 9.10 2.15
N ALA A 337 18.86 10.03 2.39
CA ALA A 337 18.86 10.89 3.57
C ALA A 337 18.58 10.12 4.87
N LEU A 338 17.82 9.01 4.79
CA LEU A 338 17.58 8.11 5.92
C LEU A 338 18.79 7.24 6.24
N GLY A 339 19.85 7.23 5.43
CA GLY A 339 21.12 6.58 5.77
C GLY A 339 21.57 5.47 4.82
N MET A 340 20.95 5.27 3.66
CA MET A 340 21.37 4.24 2.68
C MET A 340 21.82 4.79 1.30
N PRO A 341 22.67 5.84 1.26
CA PRO A 341 23.08 6.44 -0.01
C PRO A 341 23.90 5.50 -0.90
N GLU A 342 24.61 4.56 -0.31
CA GLU A 342 25.45 3.63 -1.08
C GLU A 342 24.64 2.76 -2.03
N ALA A 343 23.42 2.39 -1.68
CA ALA A 343 22.53 1.59 -2.52
C ALA A 343 22.25 2.25 -3.89
N PHE A 344 22.35 3.58 -3.99
CA PHE A 344 22.06 4.39 -5.17
C PHE A 344 23.30 4.82 -5.94
N GLY A 345 24.51 4.48 -5.49
CA GLY A 345 25.79 4.88 -6.07
C GLY A 345 26.60 3.74 -6.65
N ASP A 346 27.67 4.10 -7.34
CA ASP A 346 28.61 3.14 -7.95
C ASP A 346 29.34 2.23 -6.94
N GLY A 347 29.32 2.61 -5.65
CA GLY A 347 29.88 1.80 -4.55
C GLY A 347 28.96 0.68 -4.07
N ALA A 348 27.74 0.59 -4.58
CA ALA A 348 26.75 -0.38 -4.13
C ALA A 348 27.24 -1.84 -4.29
N ASP A 349 26.94 -2.63 -3.28
CA ASP A 349 27.23 -4.05 -3.27
C ASP A 349 25.94 -4.87 -3.23
N PHE A 350 25.41 -5.14 -4.43
CA PHE A 350 24.31 -6.08 -4.65
C PHE A 350 24.82 -7.41 -5.24
N SER A 351 26.03 -7.82 -4.86
CA SER A 351 26.61 -9.08 -5.33
C SER A 351 25.82 -10.32 -4.93
N GLY A 352 24.95 -10.22 -3.94
CA GLY A 352 23.99 -11.28 -3.64
C GLY A 352 22.94 -11.51 -4.73
N ILE A 353 22.71 -10.54 -5.65
CA ILE A 353 21.82 -10.73 -6.80
C ILE A 353 22.50 -11.50 -7.92
N ASN A 354 23.70 -11.06 -8.36
CA ASN A 354 24.33 -11.57 -9.59
C ASN A 354 25.78 -12.03 -9.44
N GLY A 355 26.33 -12.02 -8.23
CA GLY A 355 27.72 -12.40 -7.94
C GLY A 355 28.74 -11.30 -8.23
N ALA A 356 28.34 -10.10 -8.67
CA ALA A 356 29.23 -9.01 -9.04
C ALA A 356 28.79 -7.68 -8.41
N ARG A 357 29.75 -6.74 -8.27
CA ARG A 357 29.50 -5.38 -7.77
C ARG A 357 29.29 -4.39 -8.92
N ASN A 358 28.32 -4.64 -9.74
CA ASN A 358 28.03 -3.85 -10.94
C ASN A 358 26.55 -3.45 -11.05
N LEU A 359 25.83 -3.55 -9.94
CA LEU A 359 24.44 -3.12 -9.79
C LEU A 359 24.34 -2.04 -8.72
N HIS A 360 23.60 -1.01 -9.02
CA HIS A 360 23.06 -0.06 -8.03
C HIS A 360 21.60 0.24 -8.37
N VAL A 361 20.84 0.69 -7.41
CA VAL A 361 19.45 1.05 -7.61
C VAL A 361 19.39 2.39 -8.33
N GLN A 362 18.80 2.40 -9.51
CA GLN A 362 18.68 3.63 -10.28
C GLN A 362 17.43 4.41 -9.90
N SER A 363 16.32 3.71 -9.67
CA SER A 363 15.06 4.34 -9.31
C SER A 363 14.22 3.47 -8.38
N VAL A 364 13.68 4.10 -7.35
CA VAL A 364 12.61 3.57 -6.49
C VAL A 364 11.46 4.55 -6.58
N ILE A 365 10.42 4.19 -7.30
CA ILE A 365 9.21 5.03 -7.40
C ILE A 365 8.12 4.39 -6.56
N HIS A 366 7.50 5.22 -5.71
CA HIS A 366 6.31 4.86 -4.95
C HIS A 366 5.11 5.70 -5.39
N LYS A 367 4.02 5.02 -5.69
CA LYS A 367 2.74 5.66 -5.99
C LYS A 367 1.62 5.04 -5.17
N ALA A 368 0.87 5.93 -4.51
CA ALA A 368 -0.28 5.55 -3.73
C ALA A 368 -1.44 6.51 -4.03
N ILE A 369 -2.65 5.98 -4.06
CA ILE A 369 -3.88 6.73 -4.34
C ILE A 369 -4.87 6.46 -3.22
N ILE A 370 -5.55 7.52 -2.77
CA ILE A 370 -6.64 7.41 -1.82
C ILE A 370 -7.82 8.29 -2.26
N ALA A 371 -9.03 7.75 -2.10
CA ALA A 371 -10.27 8.51 -2.22
C ALA A 371 -11.22 8.06 -1.10
N VAL A 372 -11.64 8.99 -0.28
CA VAL A 372 -12.51 8.77 0.90
C VAL A 372 -13.82 9.49 0.70
N ASP A 373 -14.90 8.73 0.69
CA ASP A 373 -16.27 9.23 0.56
C ASP A 373 -17.23 8.52 1.52
N GLU A 374 -18.52 8.72 1.36
CA GLU A 374 -19.57 8.16 2.23
C GLU A 374 -19.64 6.64 2.24
N LYS A 375 -19.16 5.99 1.21
CA LYS A 375 -19.22 4.53 1.09
C LYS A 375 -18.01 3.86 1.71
N GLY A 376 -16.86 4.53 1.61
CA GLY A 376 -15.58 3.95 2.01
C GLY A 376 -14.40 4.69 1.42
N THR A 377 -13.36 3.94 1.27
CA THR A 377 -12.20 4.35 0.49
C THR A 377 -12.31 3.68 -0.87
N THR A 378 -12.62 4.47 -1.92
CA THR A 378 -13.02 4.11 -3.31
C THR A 378 -14.31 3.26 -3.41
N ALA A 379 -15.35 3.76 -4.08
CA ALA A 379 -16.76 3.51 -3.80
C ALA A 379 -17.54 2.57 -4.71
N SER A 380 -18.49 1.80 -4.15
CA SER A 380 -19.73 1.33 -4.80
C SER A 380 -20.84 1.03 -3.77
N ALA A 381 -22.13 1.07 -4.15
CA ALA A 381 -23.24 1.43 -3.29
C ALA A 381 -23.98 0.32 -2.52
N ALA A 382 -24.40 0.58 -1.27
CA ALA A 382 -25.55 -0.05 -0.57
C ALA A 382 -26.05 0.80 0.62
N THR A 383 -27.29 0.55 1.14
CA THR A 383 -28.04 1.44 2.06
C THR A 383 -28.56 0.70 3.29
N GLY A 384 -28.54 1.33 4.48
CA GLY A 384 -29.24 0.86 5.67
C GLY A 384 -29.45 1.96 6.72
N VAL A 385 -30.62 1.97 7.41
CA VAL A 385 -31.04 2.98 8.40
C VAL A 385 -31.54 2.31 9.67
N GLY A 386 -31.16 2.82 10.85
CA GLY A 386 -31.71 2.44 12.14
C GLY A 386 -31.68 3.59 13.15
N VAL A 387 -32.76 3.79 13.91
CA VAL A 387 -32.96 4.89 14.87
C VAL A 387 -33.22 4.36 16.26
N GLY A 388 -32.56 4.90 17.28
CA GLY A 388 -32.84 4.68 18.68
C GLY A 388 -32.27 5.79 19.56
N LEU A 389 -33.07 6.30 20.52
CA LEU A 389 -32.75 7.45 21.38
C LEU A 389 -32.06 7.02 22.68
N VAL A 390 -30.84 7.47 22.89
CA VAL A 390 -30.20 7.64 24.21
C VAL A 390 -29.21 8.79 24.10
N SER A 391 -28.77 9.38 25.21
CA SER A 391 -27.79 10.47 25.38
C SER A 391 -26.96 10.77 24.11
N ALA A 392 -26.85 12.04 23.70
CA ALA A 392 -26.12 12.40 22.48
C ALA A 392 -24.76 11.73 22.48
N PRO A 393 -24.42 10.93 21.44
CA PRO A 393 -23.15 10.23 21.38
C PRO A 393 -22.00 11.22 21.30
N ALA A 394 -20.84 10.83 21.85
CA ALA A 394 -19.62 11.61 21.68
C ALA A 394 -19.33 11.77 20.19
N THR A 395 -18.86 12.95 19.78
CA THR A 395 -18.64 13.28 18.37
C THR A 395 -17.22 13.79 18.17
N LEU A 396 -16.48 13.18 17.23
CA LEU A 396 -15.23 13.75 16.71
C LEU A 396 -15.55 14.60 15.48
N ILE A 397 -15.11 15.86 15.51
CA ILE A 397 -15.17 16.77 14.35
C ILE A 397 -13.78 16.90 13.77
N VAL A 398 -13.64 16.51 12.51
CA VAL A 398 -12.40 16.58 11.72
C VAL A 398 -12.51 17.78 10.78
N ASP A 399 -12.36 18.98 11.33
CA ASP A 399 -12.50 20.27 10.64
C ASP A 399 -11.17 21.02 10.43
N ARG A 400 -10.06 20.34 10.68
CA ARG A 400 -8.69 20.90 10.62
C ARG A 400 -7.69 19.81 10.22
N PRO A 401 -6.41 20.16 9.94
CA PRO A 401 -5.38 19.19 9.56
C PRO A 401 -5.31 17.99 10.49
N PHE A 402 -5.21 16.81 9.90
CA PHE A 402 -5.21 15.55 10.61
C PHE A 402 -4.28 14.52 9.98
N LEU A 403 -3.86 13.54 10.78
CA LEU A 403 -3.19 12.33 10.33
C LEU A 403 -4.21 11.22 10.15
N PHE A 404 -3.92 10.33 9.20
CA PHE A 404 -4.69 9.10 9.08
C PHE A 404 -3.78 7.90 8.85
N PHE A 405 -4.26 6.73 9.30
CA PHE A 405 -3.59 5.45 9.15
C PHE A 405 -4.64 4.43 8.70
N ILE A 406 -4.34 3.63 7.69
CA ILE A 406 -5.10 2.43 7.40
C ILE A 406 -4.32 1.27 8.02
N ARG A 407 -4.92 0.61 8.99
CA ARG A 407 -4.28 -0.42 9.79
C ARG A 407 -4.96 -1.77 9.57
N HIS A 408 -4.18 -2.82 9.37
CA HIS A 408 -4.69 -4.19 9.39
C HIS A 408 -4.95 -4.62 10.84
N ASN A 409 -6.18 -5.01 11.16
CA ASN A 409 -6.63 -5.19 12.54
C ASN A 409 -5.96 -6.40 13.23
N ALA A 410 -5.77 -7.49 12.51
CA ALA A 410 -5.22 -8.73 13.08
C ALA A 410 -3.71 -8.63 13.39
N THR A 411 -2.93 -7.99 12.50
CA THR A 411 -1.47 -7.88 12.67
C THR A 411 -1.03 -6.55 13.29
N GLY A 412 -1.89 -5.54 13.27
CA GLY A 412 -1.55 -4.18 13.65
C GLY A 412 -0.68 -3.44 12.64
N ALA A 413 -0.35 -4.04 11.49
CA ALA A 413 0.47 -3.42 10.47
C ALA A 413 -0.21 -2.18 9.87
N ILE A 414 0.58 -1.13 9.64
CA ILE A 414 0.14 0.07 8.95
C ILE A 414 0.23 -0.20 7.45
N LEU A 415 -0.92 -0.25 6.78
CA LEU A 415 -1.00 -0.41 5.33
C LEU A 415 -0.72 0.91 4.62
N PHE A 416 -1.32 1.99 5.11
CA PHE A 416 -1.12 3.36 4.63
C PHE A 416 -1.03 4.32 5.80
N GLN A 417 -0.23 5.34 5.60
CA GLN A 417 -0.11 6.48 6.49
C GLN A 417 -0.09 7.75 5.67
N GLY A 418 -0.73 8.81 6.18
CA GLY A 418 -0.74 10.09 5.50
C GLY A 418 -1.26 11.22 6.36
N ARG A 419 -1.31 12.40 5.75
CA ARG A 419 -1.93 13.59 6.33
C ARG A 419 -2.84 14.27 5.33
N VAL A 420 -3.85 14.93 5.84
CA VAL A 420 -4.71 15.84 5.09
C VAL A 420 -4.59 17.22 5.73
N VAL A 421 -4.04 18.16 4.99
CA VAL A 421 -3.88 19.55 5.41
C VAL A 421 -4.82 20.48 4.67
N ASP A 422 -5.34 20.03 3.52
CA ASP A 422 -6.36 20.71 2.71
C ASP A 422 -7.16 19.66 1.90
N PRO A 423 -8.37 19.29 2.31
CA PRO A 423 -9.16 18.26 1.62
C PRO A 423 -9.73 18.71 0.26
N SER A 424 -9.53 19.95 -0.13
CA SER A 424 -9.96 20.48 -1.45
C SER A 424 -8.93 20.24 -2.56
N LYS A 425 -7.74 19.69 -2.23
CA LYS A 425 -6.61 19.49 -3.14
C LYS A 425 -6.41 18.03 -3.49
#